data_0af138a6fd9b969af4cd95b8372e1eee
#
_entry.id   0af138a6fd9b969af4cd95b8372e1eee
#
_cell.length_a   1.000
_cell.length_b   1.000
_cell.length_c   1.000
_cell.angle_alpha   90.00
_cell.angle_beta   90.00
_cell.angle_gamma   90.00
#
_symmetry.space_group_name_H-M   'P 1'
#
loop_
_entity.id
_entity.type
_entity.pdbx_description
1 polymer ?
#
loop_
_entity_poly.entity_id
_entity_poly.type
_entity_poly.pdbx_seq_one_letter_code
_entity_poly.pdbx_strand_id
1 'polypeptide(L)'
;DILKKAVISKELGLAENELCTFAEEYFSKRHVSAAYLTGEGFDVEKLPERFAKLMVTRRKAFVGQNLFAKGACFAAMEILKPEVFKNVIMLLDNHVKCGIEIDISSYEKPMRFRLVRPGSNWYTAGRTVECILEDMRSITFKIITPENKYYDEVVDISEIPFREGKTTRVSVSVSFADSDRCNITIKDLGFGEFVKSSGKVISKELVLRS
;
A
#
# COMPACT_ATOMS: atom_id res chain seq x y z
N ASP A 1 13.89 4.06 14.58
CA ASP A 1 14.87 4.19 15.66
C ASP A 1 14.69 5.46 16.51
N ILE A 2 14.19 6.55 15.96
CA ILE A 2 13.89 7.79 16.71
C ILE A 2 12.71 7.60 17.67
N LEU A 3 11.67 6.88 17.24
CA LEU A 3 10.51 6.54 18.07
C LEU A 3 10.87 5.60 19.24
N LYS A 4 11.83 4.70 19.06
CA LYS A 4 12.29 3.81 20.14
C LYS A 4 13.08 4.54 21.23
N LYS A 5 13.77 5.64 20.89
CA LYS A 5 14.46 6.49 21.88
C LYS A 5 13.52 7.41 22.64
N ALA A 6 12.32 7.63 22.15
CA ALA A 6 11.29 8.47 22.80
C ALA A 6 10.34 7.68 23.72
N VAL A 7 10.51 6.38 23.87
CA VAL A 7 9.85 5.57 24.90
C VAL A 7 10.57 5.82 26.22
N ILE A 8 10.17 6.90 26.85
CA ILE A 8 10.79 7.38 28.08
C ILE A 8 9.85 7.04 29.23
N SER A 9 10.46 6.82 30.40
CA SER A 9 9.78 6.41 31.61
C SER A 9 8.50 7.21 31.89
N LYS A 10 7.55 6.60 32.59
CA LYS A 10 6.27 7.21 33.02
C LYS A 10 6.46 8.52 33.82
N GLU A 11 7.66 8.83 34.26
CA GLU A 11 8.01 10.01 35.04
C GLU A 11 8.82 10.99 34.19
N LEU A 12 8.14 11.79 33.37
CA LEU A 12 8.75 12.81 32.52
C LEU A 12 9.63 13.82 33.28
N GLY A 13 9.33 14.08 34.54
CA GLY A 13 10.11 15.00 35.37
C GLY A 13 11.55 14.53 35.60
N LEU A 14 11.82 13.23 35.69
CA LEU A 14 13.16 12.67 35.83
C LEU A 14 13.93 12.64 34.50
N ALA A 15 13.21 12.66 33.40
CA ALA A 15 13.78 12.59 32.04
C ALA A 15 13.79 13.94 31.32
N GLU A 16 13.51 15.06 32.01
CA GLU A 16 13.38 16.39 31.36
C GLU A 16 14.63 16.77 30.57
N ASN A 17 15.81 16.58 31.15
CA ASN A 17 17.06 16.96 30.47
C ASN A 17 17.28 16.11 29.20
N GLU A 18 16.99 14.83 29.26
CA GLU A 18 17.13 13.91 28.13
C GLU A 18 16.11 14.24 27.03
N LEU A 19 14.87 14.55 27.40
CA LEU A 19 13.82 15.02 26.49
C LEU A 19 14.20 16.34 25.80
N CYS A 20 14.68 17.32 26.55
CA CYS A 20 15.11 18.59 26.00
C CYS A 20 16.30 18.41 25.05
N THR A 21 17.31 17.64 25.45
CA THR A 21 18.48 17.36 24.61
C THR A 21 18.08 16.67 23.30
N PHE A 22 17.22 15.68 23.38
CA PHE A 22 16.68 14.98 22.20
C PHE A 22 15.92 15.93 21.29
N ALA A 23 15.03 16.77 21.84
CA ALA A 23 14.24 17.70 21.06
C ALA A 23 15.12 18.78 20.42
N GLU A 24 16.07 19.34 21.13
CA GLU A 24 17.04 20.32 20.65
C GLU A 24 17.85 19.73 19.48
N GLU A 25 18.39 18.53 19.63
CA GLU A 25 19.15 17.84 18.58
C GLU A 25 18.26 17.56 17.34
N TYR A 26 17.04 17.12 17.55
CA TYR A 26 16.12 16.83 16.45
C TYR A 26 15.75 18.08 15.67
N PHE A 27 15.42 19.17 16.38
CA PHE A 27 14.98 20.43 15.78
C PHE A 27 16.10 21.26 15.19
N SER A 28 17.34 21.10 15.65
CA SER A 28 18.49 21.76 15.05
C SER A 28 18.79 21.31 13.64
N LYS A 29 18.46 20.05 13.33
CA LYS A 29 18.72 19.42 12.03
C LYS A 29 17.54 19.44 11.08
N ARG A 30 16.35 19.86 11.53
CA ARG A 30 15.11 19.78 10.75
C ARG A 30 14.21 20.98 10.99
N HIS A 31 13.60 21.44 9.91
CA HIS A 31 12.52 22.43 10.01
C HIS A 31 11.21 21.71 10.34
N VAL A 32 10.70 21.93 11.55
CA VAL A 32 9.45 21.34 12.04
C VAL A 32 8.45 22.45 12.32
N SER A 33 7.34 22.47 11.59
CA SER A 33 6.26 23.46 11.74
C SER A 33 5.21 23.05 12.78
N ALA A 34 5.04 21.75 13.04
CA ALA A 34 4.11 21.24 14.04
C ALA A 34 4.69 19.99 14.71
N ALA A 35 4.42 19.85 16.00
CA ALA A 35 4.77 18.68 16.81
C ALA A 35 3.53 18.16 17.54
N TYR A 36 3.35 16.84 17.53
CA TYR A 36 2.28 16.17 18.24
C TYR A 36 2.87 15.30 19.34
N LEU A 37 2.49 15.59 20.58
CA LEU A 37 2.88 14.82 21.74
C LEU A 37 1.75 13.86 22.09
N THR A 38 2.01 12.58 22.05
CA THR A 38 1.01 11.55 22.36
C THR A 38 1.68 10.38 23.07
N GLY A 39 0.90 9.64 23.81
CA GLY A 39 1.36 8.49 24.59
C GLY A 39 1.33 8.74 26.08
N GLU A 40 1.55 7.66 26.82
CA GLU A 40 1.55 7.69 28.28
C GLU A 40 2.64 8.61 28.82
N GLY A 41 2.27 9.53 29.72
CA GLY A 41 3.20 10.52 30.28
C GLY A 41 3.10 11.92 29.69
N PHE A 42 2.65 12.09 28.45
CA PHE A 42 2.46 13.42 27.85
C PHE A 42 1.11 14.01 28.23
N ASP A 43 0.97 14.40 29.47
CA ASP A 43 -0.18 15.12 30.00
C ASP A 43 0.17 16.61 30.11
N VAL A 44 -0.71 17.49 29.61
CA VAL A 44 -0.46 18.95 29.59
C VAL A 44 -0.11 19.50 30.97
N GLU A 45 -0.81 18.99 32.00
CA GLU A 45 -0.64 19.47 33.39
C GLU A 45 0.69 18.97 34.02
N LYS A 46 1.30 17.95 33.44
CA LYS A 46 2.52 17.29 33.97
C LYS A 46 3.75 17.50 33.13
N LEU A 47 3.61 18.22 31.99
CA LEU A 47 4.76 18.50 31.13
C LEU A 47 5.75 19.44 31.83
N PRO A 48 7.04 19.10 31.88
CA PRO A 48 8.06 20.00 32.39
C PRO A 48 8.08 21.33 31.64
N GLU A 49 8.15 22.42 32.37
CA GLU A 49 8.00 23.77 31.78
C GLU A 49 9.04 24.09 30.70
N ARG A 50 10.30 23.69 30.92
CA ARG A 50 11.40 23.87 29.98
C ARG A 50 11.12 23.11 28.67
N PHE A 51 10.68 21.85 28.78
CA PHE A 51 10.35 21.04 27.62
C PHE A 51 9.15 21.63 26.87
N ALA A 52 8.10 22.03 27.58
CA ALA A 52 6.94 22.67 26.96
C ALA A 52 7.31 23.95 26.18
N LYS A 53 8.14 24.82 26.78
CA LYS A 53 8.67 26.02 26.09
C LYS A 53 9.46 25.67 24.83
N LEU A 54 10.31 24.66 24.90
CA LEU A 54 11.09 24.18 23.75
C LEU A 54 10.19 23.67 22.64
N MET A 55 9.13 22.95 22.97
CA MET A 55 8.20 22.38 22.00
C MET A 55 7.40 23.45 21.24
N VAL A 56 7.05 24.59 21.85
CA VAL A 56 6.30 25.65 21.19
C VAL A 56 7.20 26.69 20.49
N THR A 57 8.51 26.64 20.68
CA THR A 57 9.45 27.57 20.07
C THR A 57 9.48 27.41 18.56
N ARG A 58 9.00 28.43 17.82
CA ARG A 58 8.94 28.50 16.35
C ARG A 58 8.09 27.40 15.69
N ARG A 59 7.21 26.72 16.43
CA ARG A 59 6.32 25.67 15.90
C ARG A 59 5.04 25.58 16.70
N LYS A 60 4.03 24.94 16.13
CA LYS A 60 2.79 24.59 16.84
C LYS A 60 3.00 23.28 17.57
N ALA A 61 2.67 23.20 18.85
CA ALA A 61 2.68 21.96 19.62
C ALA A 61 1.26 21.57 20.05
N PHE A 62 0.94 20.30 19.92
CA PHE A 62 -0.35 19.73 20.28
C PHE A 62 -0.12 18.52 21.20
N VAL A 63 -0.94 18.40 22.22
CA VAL A 63 -0.97 17.24 23.10
C VAL A 63 -2.30 16.52 22.92
N GLY A 64 -2.26 15.20 22.72
CA GLY A 64 -3.46 14.41 22.51
C GLY A 64 -3.30 12.96 22.93
N GLN A 65 -3.84 12.61 24.11
CA GLN A 65 -3.79 11.24 24.62
C GLN A 65 -4.57 10.25 23.74
N ASN A 66 -5.59 10.73 23.04
CA ASN A 66 -6.47 9.92 22.19
C ASN A 66 -6.22 10.16 20.69
N LEU A 67 -5.06 10.67 20.31
CA LEU A 67 -4.74 11.00 18.93
C LEU A 67 -4.86 9.79 18.00
N PHE A 68 -4.36 8.62 18.42
CA PHE A 68 -4.47 7.38 17.65
C PHE A 68 -5.92 6.91 17.50
N ALA A 69 -6.71 6.96 18.60
CA ALA A 69 -8.11 6.59 18.54
C ALA A 69 -8.93 7.51 17.63
N LYS A 70 -8.69 8.83 17.71
CA LYS A 70 -9.32 9.80 16.80
C LYS A 70 -8.89 9.55 15.35
N GLY A 71 -7.61 9.31 15.10
CA GLY A 71 -7.11 8.97 13.77
C GLY A 71 -7.76 7.73 13.20
N ALA A 72 -7.92 6.68 13.99
CA ALA A 72 -8.62 5.46 13.60
C ALA A 72 -10.10 5.71 13.27
N CYS A 73 -10.80 6.54 14.06
CA CYS A 73 -12.18 6.94 13.78
C CYS A 73 -12.28 7.71 12.45
N PHE A 74 -11.39 8.67 12.20
CA PHE A 74 -11.39 9.40 10.93
C PHE A 74 -11.08 8.51 9.74
N ALA A 75 -10.14 7.58 9.88
CA ALA A 75 -9.84 6.62 8.85
C ALA A 75 -11.04 5.70 8.54
N ALA A 76 -11.76 5.24 9.55
CA ALA A 76 -12.96 4.44 9.38
C ALA A 76 -14.08 5.23 8.70
N MET A 77 -14.28 6.48 9.07
CA MET A 77 -15.26 7.37 8.42
C MET A 77 -14.90 7.60 6.94
N GLU A 78 -13.63 7.81 6.63
CA GLU A 78 -13.16 8.03 5.26
C GLU A 78 -13.33 6.79 4.37
N ILE A 79 -13.20 5.57 4.94
CA ILE A 79 -13.50 4.31 4.24
C ILE A 79 -14.98 4.23 3.87
N LEU A 80 -15.87 4.64 4.78
CA LEU A 80 -17.33 4.59 4.55
C LEU A 80 -17.79 5.69 3.58
N LYS A 81 -17.19 6.86 3.67
CA LYS A 81 -17.55 8.04 2.85
C LYS A 81 -16.29 8.84 2.50
N PRO A 82 -15.62 8.48 1.40
CA PRO A 82 -14.38 9.17 0.98
C PRO A 82 -14.64 10.64 0.63
N GLU A 83 -14.13 11.56 1.42
CA GLU A 83 -14.26 13.00 1.22
C GLU A 83 -12.90 13.72 1.21
N VAL A 84 -12.11 13.51 2.26
CA VAL A 84 -10.88 14.25 2.50
C VAL A 84 -9.69 13.61 1.80
N PHE A 85 -9.58 12.28 1.87
CA PHE A 85 -8.44 11.53 1.35
C PHE A 85 -8.68 10.84 0.01
N LYS A 86 -9.80 11.13 -0.67
CA LYS A 86 -10.13 10.51 -1.97
C LYS A 86 -9.03 10.60 -3.03
N ASN A 87 -8.16 11.59 -2.94
CA ASN A 87 -7.03 11.81 -3.85
C ASN A 87 -5.67 11.52 -3.19
N VAL A 88 -5.66 10.90 -2.01
CA VAL A 88 -4.45 10.57 -1.26
C VAL A 88 -4.36 9.07 -1.12
N ILE A 89 -3.19 8.51 -1.46
CA ILE A 89 -2.88 7.11 -1.24
C ILE A 89 -1.98 7.02 -0.02
N MET A 90 -2.42 6.28 1.00
CA MET A 90 -1.60 6.01 2.18
C MET A 90 -0.79 4.74 1.93
N LEU A 91 0.54 4.83 2.03
CA LEU A 91 1.46 3.72 1.85
C LEU A 91 2.08 3.35 3.20
N LEU A 92 1.39 2.51 3.95
CA LEU A 92 1.87 1.94 5.21
C LEU A 92 2.56 0.59 4.95
N ASP A 93 3.22 0.02 5.94
CA ASP A 93 3.97 -1.23 5.82
C ASP A 93 3.13 -2.43 5.37
N ASN A 94 1.83 -2.41 5.70
CA ASN A 94 0.87 -3.44 5.30
C ASN A 94 0.13 -3.11 3.98
N HIS A 95 0.48 -2.03 3.29
CA HIS A 95 -0.12 -1.65 2.03
C HIS A 95 0.78 -2.01 0.85
N VAL A 96 0.15 -2.50 -0.21
CA VAL A 96 0.81 -2.66 -1.51
C VAL A 96 1.14 -1.27 -2.05
N LYS A 97 2.41 -1.04 -2.37
CA LYS A 97 2.90 0.25 -2.83
C LYS A 97 2.74 0.43 -4.34
N CYS A 98 2.83 -0.65 -5.09
CA CYS A 98 2.76 -0.65 -6.55
C CYS A 98 1.35 -0.95 -7.07
N GLY A 99 1.01 -0.35 -8.21
CA GLY A 99 -0.14 -0.75 -9.01
C GLY A 99 0.21 -1.85 -10.00
N ILE A 100 -0.75 -2.71 -10.37
CA ILE A 100 -0.59 -3.71 -11.43
C ILE A 100 -1.73 -3.55 -12.41
N GLU A 101 -1.39 -3.36 -13.68
CA GLU A 101 -2.34 -3.20 -14.77
C GLU A 101 -2.02 -4.16 -15.93
N ILE A 102 -3.04 -4.53 -16.68
CA ILE A 102 -2.92 -5.25 -17.95
C ILE A 102 -3.67 -4.49 -19.04
N ASP A 103 -3.19 -4.60 -20.26
CA ASP A 103 -3.91 -4.10 -21.43
C ASP A 103 -4.92 -5.16 -21.85
N ILE A 104 -6.17 -4.77 -21.96
CA ILE A 104 -7.27 -5.60 -22.44
C ILE A 104 -8.04 -4.87 -23.55
N SER A 105 -8.83 -5.62 -24.32
CA SER A 105 -9.79 -5.05 -25.24
C SER A 105 -11.21 -5.33 -24.74
N SER A 106 -12.01 -4.28 -24.62
CA SER A 106 -13.43 -4.39 -24.27
C SER A 106 -14.26 -3.76 -25.38
N TYR A 107 -15.15 -4.57 -25.99
CA TYR A 107 -15.94 -4.14 -27.17
C TYR A 107 -15.04 -3.52 -28.26
N GLU A 108 -13.92 -4.19 -28.56
CA GLU A 108 -12.91 -3.77 -29.56
C GLU A 108 -12.19 -2.44 -29.23
N LYS A 109 -12.39 -1.89 -28.04
CA LYS A 109 -11.67 -0.70 -27.58
C LYS A 109 -10.54 -1.12 -26.62
N PRO A 110 -9.29 -0.75 -26.92
CA PRO A 110 -8.19 -1.00 -26.03
C PRO A 110 -8.38 -0.20 -24.74
N MET A 111 -8.18 -0.85 -23.61
CA MET A 111 -8.24 -0.21 -22.29
C MET A 111 -7.25 -0.86 -21.33
N ARG A 112 -6.80 -0.10 -20.35
CA ARG A 112 -6.02 -0.62 -19.22
C ARG A 112 -6.94 -1.09 -18.12
N PHE A 113 -6.75 -2.32 -17.73
CA PHE A 113 -7.50 -2.89 -16.63
C PHE A 113 -6.59 -2.99 -15.39
N ARG A 114 -7.03 -2.37 -14.31
CA ARG A 114 -6.30 -2.35 -13.07
C ARG A 114 -6.63 -3.55 -12.22
N LEU A 115 -5.65 -4.44 -12.04
CA LEU A 115 -5.71 -5.61 -11.18
C LEU A 115 -5.44 -5.26 -9.72
N VAL A 116 -4.48 -4.37 -9.47
CA VAL A 116 -4.07 -3.98 -8.12
C VAL A 116 -4.01 -2.46 -8.01
N ARG A 117 -4.58 -1.93 -6.94
CA ARG A 117 -4.50 -0.49 -6.62
C ARG A 117 -3.45 -0.27 -5.54
N PRO A 118 -2.53 0.70 -5.72
CA PRO A 118 -1.63 1.13 -4.64
C PRO A 118 -2.43 1.56 -3.41
N GLY A 119 -1.89 1.34 -2.23
CA GLY A 119 -2.55 1.69 -0.96
C GLY A 119 -3.61 0.70 -0.49
N SER A 120 -3.84 -0.40 -1.22
CA SER A 120 -4.67 -1.51 -0.72
C SER A 120 -3.88 -2.34 0.28
N ASN A 121 -4.54 -2.86 1.32
CA ASN A 121 -3.91 -3.85 2.20
C ASN A 121 -3.54 -5.10 1.40
N TRP A 122 -2.33 -5.62 1.56
CA TRP A 122 -1.82 -6.74 0.78
C TRP A 122 -2.74 -7.97 0.84
N TYR A 123 -3.37 -8.26 1.99
CA TYR A 123 -4.27 -9.39 2.17
C TYR A 123 -5.65 -9.22 1.49
N THR A 124 -5.98 -8.03 0.99
CA THR A 124 -7.22 -7.74 0.23
C THR A 124 -6.97 -7.21 -1.17
N ALA A 125 -5.72 -6.99 -1.54
CA ALA A 125 -5.34 -6.37 -2.82
C ALA A 125 -5.55 -7.31 -4.02
N GLY A 126 -5.62 -8.62 -3.77
CA GLY A 126 -5.76 -9.63 -4.81
C GLY A 126 -7.05 -9.50 -5.60
N ARG A 127 -6.96 -9.69 -6.90
CA ARG A 127 -8.08 -9.65 -7.83
C ARG A 127 -7.95 -10.73 -8.90
N THR A 128 -9.09 -11.23 -9.35
CA THR A 128 -9.18 -12.16 -10.48
C THR A 128 -10.00 -11.52 -11.58
N VAL A 129 -9.55 -11.71 -12.81
CA VAL A 129 -10.28 -11.33 -14.02
C VAL A 129 -10.28 -12.51 -14.99
N GLU A 130 -11.38 -12.70 -15.69
CA GLU A 130 -11.47 -13.66 -16.78
C GLU A 130 -11.39 -12.91 -18.11
N CYS A 131 -10.58 -13.41 -19.01
CA CYS A 131 -10.41 -12.84 -20.33
C CYS A 131 -10.26 -13.93 -21.41
N ILE A 132 -10.46 -13.54 -22.64
CA ILE A 132 -10.22 -14.39 -23.81
C ILE A 132 -8.89 -13.93 -24.39
N LEU A 133 -7.99 -14.87 -24.61
CA LEU A 133 -6.72 -14.61 -25.27
C LEU A 133 -6.93 -14.57 -26.79
N GLU A 134 -6.43 -13.51 -27.41
CA GLU A 134 -6.16 -13.49 -28.82
C GLU A 134 -4.81 -14.17 -29.07
N ASP A 135 -4.38 -14.37 -30.31
CA ASP A 135 -3.16 -15.13 -30.65
C ASP A 135 -1.89 -14.54 -30.01
N MET A 136 -1.72 -14.82 -28.72
CA MET A 136 -0.59 -14.34 -27.92
C MET A 136 0.05 -15.48 -27.12
N ARG A 137 1.37 -15.38 -26.93
CA ARG A 137 2.20 -16.34 -26.20
C ARG A 137 2.63 -15.84 -24.83
N SER A 138 2.32 -14.59 -24.51
CA SER A 138 2.68 -13.97 -23.25
C SER A 138 1.66 -12.89 -22.86
N ILE A 139 1.54 -12.64 -21.56
CA ILE A 139 0.79 -11.52 -21.02
C ILE A 139 1.78 -10.56 -20.37
N THR A 140 1.67 -9.28 -20.72
CA THR A 140 2.47 -8.22 -20.12
C THR A 140 1.70 -7.53 -19.01
N PHE A 141 2.29 -7.53 -17.82
CA PHE A 141 1.80 -6.83 -16.64
C PHE A 141 2.58 -5.54 -16.46
N LYS A 142 1.90 -4.41 -16.44
CA LYS A 142 2.51 -3.10 -16.17
C LYS A 142 2.50 -2.83 -14.68
N ILE A 143 3.67 -2.71 -14.10
CA ILE A 143 3.86 -2.40 -12.69
C ILE A 143 4.10 -0.89 -12.57
N ILE A 144 3.28 -0.22 -11.75
CA ILE A 144 3.36 1.22 -11.52
C ILE A 144 3.93 1.46 -10.13
N THR A 145 5.09 2.10 -10.05
CA THR A 145 5.76 2.40 -8.78
C THR A 145 5.13 3.62 -8.07
N PRO A 146 5.43 3.83 -6.78
CA PRO A 146 4.98 5.02 -6.04
C PRO A 146 5.40 6.35 -6.68
N GLU A 147 6.54 6.38 -7.37
CA GLU A 147 7.04 7.56 -8.10
C GLU A 147 6.35 7.76 -9.46
N ASN A 148 5.29 6.99 -9.73
CA ASN A 148 4.57 7.01 -11.00
C ASN A 148 5.43 6.63 -12.23
N LYS A 149 6.49 5.84 -12.00
CA LYS A 149 7.23 5.15 -13.05
C LYS A 149 6.59 3.79 -13.29
N TYR A 150 6.86 3.20 -14.43
CA TYR A 150 6.35 1.85 -14.74
C TYR A 150 7.42 1.01 -15.42
N TYR A 151 7.32 -0.29 -15.18
CA TYR A 151 8.09 -1.32 -15.86
C TYR A 151 7.19 -2.50 -16.21
N ASP A 152 7.60 -3.27 -17.18
CA ASP A 152 6.82 -4.39 -17.68
C ASP A 152 7.36 -5.70 -17.12
N GLU A 153 6.45 -6.55 -16.66
CA GLU A 153 6.70 -7.94 -16.29
C GLU A 153 5.95 -8.86 -17.25
N VAL A 154 6.70 -9.68 -17.95
CA VAL A 154 6.14 -10.59 -18.96
C VAL A 154 5.99 -11.99 -18.37
N VAL A 155 4.82 -12.57 -18.54
CA VAL A 155 4.54 -13.96 -18.19
C VAL A 155 4.32 -14.76 -19.47
N ASP A 156 5.16 -15.75 -19.71
CA ASP A 156 4.99 -16.69 -20.83
C ASP A 156 3.80 -17.61 -20.54
N ILE A 157 2.90 -17.73 -21.51
CA ILE A 157 1.71 -18.57 -21.45
C ILE A 157 1.66 -19.60 -22.57
N SER A 158 2.78 -19.87 -23.21
CA SER A 158 2.88 -20.82 -24.35
C SER A 158 2.45 -22.25 -24.01
N GLU A 159 2.43 -22.63 -22.71
CA GLU A 159 1.91 -23.92 -22.26
C GLU A 159 0.38 -24.00 -22.29
N ILE A 160 -0.34 -22.89 -22.35
CA ILE A 160 -1.79 -22.88 -22.52
C ILE A 160 -2.11 -23.12 -23.98
N PRO A 161 -2.89 -24.17 -24.31
CA PRO A 161 -3.21 -24.47 -25.71
C PRO A 161 -3.99 -23.30 -26.32
N PHE A 162 -3.43 -22.74 -27.39
CA PHE A 162 -4.18 -21.78 -28.18
C PHE A 162 -5.33 -22.48 -28.92
N ARG A 163 -6.47 -21.80 -28.96
CA ARG A 163 -7.67 -22.28 -29.64
C ARG A 163 -8.18 -21.19 -30.57
N GLU A 164 -8.45 -21.54 -31.81
CA GLU A 164 -9.01 -20.62 -32.80
C GLU A 164 -10.41 -20.13 -32.41
N GLY A 165 -10.86 -19.07 -33.08
CA GLY A 165 -12.22 -18.55 -32.90
C GLY A 165 -12.47 -17.85 -31.56
N LYS A 166 -11.43 -17.29 -30.91
CA LYS A 166 -11.52 -16.58 -29.61
C LYS A 166 -12.08 -17.49 -28.49
N THR A 167 -11.69 -18.75 -28.46
CA THR A 167 -12.16 -19.74 -27.49
C THR A 167 -11.12 -20.12 -26.43
N THR A 168 -9.97 -19.43 -26.41
CA THR A 168 -8.95 -19.58 -25.36
C THR A 168 -9.28 -18.63 -24.20
N ARG A 169 -10.08 -19.12 -23.25
CA ARG A 169 -10.51 -18.35 -22.07
C ARG A 169 -9.60 -18.69 -20.88
N VAL A 170 -9.10 -17.68 -20.19
CA VAL A 170 -8.27 -17.83 -19.01
C VAL A 170 -8.78 -16.99 -17.85
N SER A 171 -8.46 -17.41 -16.64
CA SER A 171 -8.51 -16.54 -15.48
C SER A 171 -7.11 -16.04 -15.15
N VAL A 172 -6.97 -14.75 -14.95
CA VAL A 172 -5.76 -14.09 -14.48
C VAL A 172 -6.02 -13.60 -13.07
N SER A 173 -5.26 -14.09 -12.11
CA SER A 173 -5.39 -13.71 -10.71
C SER A 173 -4.06 -13.21 -10.16
N VAL A 174 -4.14 -12.20 -9.30
CA VAL A 174 -3.02 -11.68 -8.52
C VAL A 174 -3.34 -11.89 -7.06
N SER A 175 -2.43 -12.48 -6.32
CA SER A 175 -2.50 -12.64 -4.86
C SER A 175 -1.19 -12.19 -4.23
N PHE A 176 -1.22 -11.82 -2.96
CA PHE A 176 -0.05 -11.30 -2.26
C PHE A 176 0.34 -12.22 -1.11
N ALA A 177 1.64 -12.40 -0.92
CA ALA A 177 2.22 -13.05 0.25
C ALA A 177 2.56 -12.01 1.35
N ASP A 178 2.92 -10.80 0.93
CA ASP A 178 3.16 -9.62 1.78
C ASP A 178 3.00 -8.33 0.93
N SER A 179 3.39 -7.17 1.46
CA SER A 179 3.25 -5.88 0.77
C SER A 179 4.05 -5.76 -0.54
N ASP A 180 5.10 -6.56 -0.70
CA ASP A 180 6.07 -6.42 -1.78
C ASP A 180 6.16 -7.67 -2.67
N ARG A 181 5.62 -8.81 -2.24
CA ARG A 181 5.61 -10.07 -2.99
C ARG A 181 4.23 -10.49 -3.41
N CYS A 182 4.04 -10.63 -4.71
CA CYS A 182 2.80 -11.14 -5.28
C CYS A 182 3.03 -12.36 -6.16
N ASN A 183 1.99 -13.15 -6.32
CA ASN A 183 1.94 -14.27 -7.24
C ASN A 183 0.88 -14.01 -8.30
N ILE A 184 1.28 -14.05 -9.55
CA ILE A 184 0.39 -14.00 -10.70
C ILE A 184 0.10 -15.43 -11.11
N THR A 185 -1.18 -15.79 -11.17
CA THR A 185 -1.62 -17.11 -11.59
C THR A 185 -2.54 -16.99 -12.80
N ILE A 186 -2.23 -17.71 -13.86
CA ILE A 186 -3.01 -17.76 -15.10
C ILE A 186 -3.47 -19.19 -15.29
N LYS A 187 -4.79 -19.40 -15.36
CA LYS A 187 -5.41 -20.70 -15.47
C LYS A 187 -6.27 -20.80 -16.72
N ASP A 188 -6.06 -21.88 -17.50
CA ASP A 188 -6.97 -22.22 -18.60
C ASP A 188 -8.33 -22.66 -18.07
N LEU A 189 -9.39 -22.01 -18.54
CA LEU A 189 -10.78 -22.32 -18.13
C LEU A 189 -11.54 -23.17 -19.14
N GLY A 190 -10.98 -23.37 -20.36
CA GLY A 190 -11.76 -23.89 -21.47
C GLY A 190 -12.85 -22.90 -21.91
N PHE A 191 -13.78 -23.36 -22.75
CA PHE A 191 -14.84 -22.50 -23.28
C PHE A 191 -16.17 -23.29 -23.38
N GLY A 192 -16.93 -23.26 -22.30
CA GLY A 192 -18.19 -23.99 -22.19
C GLY A 192 -17.99 -25.53 -22.16
N GLU A 193 -19.03 -26.27 -22.54
CA GLU A 193 -19.01 -27.74 -22.48
C GLU A 193 -18.22 -28.39 -23.63
N PHE A 194 -18.14 -27.67 -24.78
CA PHE A 194 -17.52 -28.22 -25.98
C PHE A 194 -15.99 -28.08 -25.99
N VAL A 195 -15.44 -27.11 -25.30
CA VAL A 195 -13.99 -26.87 -25.21
C VAL A 195 -13.53 -27.01 -23.78
N LYS A 196 -13.11 -28.20 -23.41
CA LYS A 196 -12.67 -28.51 -22.04
C LYS A 196 -11.37 -27.75 -21.70
N SER A 197 -11.25 -27.37 -20.43
CA SER A 197 -10.00 -26.86 -19.90
C SER A 197 -8.89 -27.88 -20.05
N SER A 198 -7.69 -27.43 -20.38
CA SER A 198 -6.49 -28.27 -20.38
C SER A 198 -5.97 -28.56 -18.97
N GLY A 199 -6.51 -27.88 -17.95
CA GLY A 199 -6.01 -27.96 -16.58
C GLY A 199 -4.67 -27.23 -16.35
N LYS A 200 -4.11 -26.59 -17.38
CA LYS A 200 -2.85 -25.84 -17.27
C LYS A 200 -3.01 -24.63 -16.37
N VAL A 201 -2.04 -24.48 -15.46
CA VAL A 201 -1.92 -23.36 -14.54
C VAL A 201 -0.47 -22.86 -14.59
N ILE A 202 -0.30 -21.60 -14.89
CA ILE A 202 1.00 -20.93 -14.91
C ILE A 202 1.03 -19.98 -13.74
N SER A 203 2.09 -20.05 -12.94
CA SER A 203 2.29 -19.15 -11.80
C SER A 203 3.67 -18.49 -11.88
N LYS A 204 3.72 -17.19 -11.59
CA LYS A 204 4.95 -16.42 -11.51
C LYS A 204 4.94 -15.57 -10.25
N GLU A 205 5.94 -15.77 -9.40
CA GLU A 205 6.16 -14.89 -8.24
C GLU A 205 6.93 -13.65 -8.70
N LEU A 206 6.48 -12.49 -8.23
CA LEU A 206 7.11 -11.19 -8.48
C LEU A 206 7.44 -10.51 -7.16
N VAL A 207 8.62 -9.92 -7.13
CA VAL A 207 9.02 -8.97 -6.07
C VAL A 207 8.86 -7.57 -6.63
N LEU A 208 7.91 -6.82 -6.08
CA LEU A 208 7.61 -5.46 -6.53
C LEU A 208 8.68 -4.50 -6.00
N ARG A 209 9.30 -3.76 -6.91
CA ARG A 209 10.31 -2.75 -6.58
C ARG A 209 9.60 -1.44 -6.27
N SER A 210 9.63 -1.04 -5.02
CA SER A 210 9.10 0.26 -4.55
C SER A 210 10.21 1.30 -4.42
#